data_d69b65be96274e706fb620c9311e195c
#
_entry.id   d69b65be96274e706fb620c9311e195c
#
_cell.length_a   1.000
_cell.length_b   1.000
_cell.length_c   1.000
_cell.angle_alpha   90.00
_cell.angle_beta   90.00
_cell.angle_gamma   90.00
#
_symmetry.space_group_name_H-M   'P 1'
#
loop_
_entity.id
_entity.type
_entity.pdbx_description
1 polymer ?
#
loop_
_entity_poly.entity_id
_entity_poly.type
_entity_poly.pdbx_seq_one_letter_code
_entity_poly.pdbx_strand_id
1 'polypeptide(L)'
;MTNFGAMGLGSQLAEPDLPPMLSGRRTIDGRSALDAAIEGAVSMTLGAGDLLWRDDPTVADIAIILEPDVSLAKASQLLPMTMVAVGDCVGALTPPQVGVLFRWPCHILINAAAAGRVRLVAGTGDPSAVPRWLVVGVELRLRHQAGALEPGHDREHTSLAEEGCEELTNIELVESCSRHFLTWLNIWQDDGFRSVHDSWLNRADGRQEAIAVEGIEHPVTVTGLDEDGNLLVKDRSGAVSTRALLDVVTVVDDNSSS
;
A
#
# COMPACT_ATOMS: atom_id res chain seq x y z
N MET A 1 21.01 -50.65 -23.45
CA MET A 1 21.43 -49.41 -22.74
C MET A 1 20.54 -48.26 -23.19
N THR A 2 19.47 -48.04 -22.48
CA THR A 2 18.46 -47.04 -22.82
C THR A 2 18.66 -45.87 -21.86
N ASN A 3 19.06 -44.73 -22.44
CA ASN A 3 19.36 -43.50 -21.76
C ASN A 3 18.03 -42.78 -21.46
N PHE A 4 17.54 -42.81 -20.22
CA PHE A 4 16.44 -42.00 -19.77
C PHE A 4 16.96 -40.58 -19.53
N GLY A 5 16.67 -39.70 -20.49
CA GLY A 5 16.86 -38.28 -20.35
C GLY A 5 16.02 -37.76 -19.18
N ALA A 6 16.68 -37.17 -18.20
CA ALA A 6 16.04 -36.41 -17.13
C ALA A 6 15.34 -35.21 -17.79
N MET A 7 14.01 -35.27 -17.93
CA MET A 7 13.18 -34.09 -18.12
C MET A 7 13.31 -33.23 -16.88
N GLY A 8 13.98 -32.08 -17.02
CA GLY A 8 13.98 -31.04 -16.02
C GLY A 8 12.56 -30.61 -15.75
N LEU A 9 12.03 -30.92 -14.59
CA LEU A 9 10.88 -30.26 -14.00
C LEU A 9 11.28 -28.79 -13.82
N GLY A 10 10.93 -27.97 -14.79
CA GLY A 10 10.91 -26.53 -14.60
C GLY A 10 10.03 -26.28 -13.40
N SER A 11 10.60 -25.78 -12.33
CA SER A 11 9.86 -25.24 -11.19
C SER A 11 8.85 -24.23 -11.77
N GLN A 12 7.58 -24.61 -11.86
CA GLN A 12 6.51 -23.65 -12.11
C GLN A 12 6.57 -22.69 -10.92
N LEU A 13 6.96 -21.45 -11.19
CA LEU A 13 6.93 -20.40 -10.19
C LEU A 13 5.47 -20.25 -9.72
N ALA A 14 5.26 -20.22 -8.41
CA ALA A 14 3.93 -20.11 -7.84
C ALA A 14 3.28 -18.80 -8.31
N GLU A 15 2.06 -18.89 -8.80
CA GLU A 15 1.23 -17.75 -9.17
C GLU A 15 0.18 -17.52 -8.07
N PRO A 16 -0.13 -16.27 -7.71
CA PRO A 16 -1.14 -15.96 -6.68
C PRO A 16 -2.55 -16.32 -7.16
N ASP A 17 -3.35 -16.89 -6.25
CA ASP A 17 -4.79 -17.10 -6.45
C ASP A 17 -5.54 -15.79 -6.18
N LEU A 18 -5.88 -15.06 -7.23
CA LEU A 18 -6.48 -13.74 -7.15
C LEU A 18 -8.01 -13.80 -7.28
N PRO A 19 -8.72 -12.82 -6.65
CA PRO A 19 -10.14 -12.64 -6.89
C PRO A 19 -10.47 -12.44 -8.38
N PRO A 20 -11.61 -12.91 -8.87
CA PRO A 20 -11.96 -12.90 -10.31
C PRO A 20 -11.94 -11.51 -10.97
N MET A 21 -12.06 -10.43 -10.19
CA MET A 21 -12.01 -9.05 -10.71
C MET A 21 -10.59 -8.55 -10.96
N LEU A 22 -9.56 -9.31 -10.60
CA LEU A 22 -8.16 -8.93 -10.76
C LEU A 22 -7.44 -9.90 -11.71
N SER A 23 -6.63 -9.34 -12.59
CA SER A 23 -5.77 -10.07 -13.51
C SER A 23 -4.32 -9.92 -13.09
N GLY A 24 -3.72 -10.98 -12.57
CA GLY A 24 -2.34 -10.97 -12.07
C GLY A 24 -1.30 -10.96 -13.19
N ARG A 25 -0.28 -10.11 -13.02
CA ARG A 25 0.88 -10.04 -13.92
C ARG A 25 2.15 -9.92 -13.10
N ARG A 26 3.03 -10.89 -13.19
CA ARG A 26 4.35 -10.81 -12.57
C ARG A 26 5.23 -9.83 -13.34
N THR A 27 5.94 -8.94 -12.62
CA THR A 27 6.92 -8.04 -13.24
C THR A 27 8.16 -8.81 -13.68
N ILE A 28 8.82 -8.30 -14.70
CA ILE A 28 10.03 -8.91 -15.30
C ILE A 28 11.26 -8.13 -14.79
N ASP A 29 12.40 -8.81 -14.72
CA ASP A 29 13.72 -8.23 -14.43
C ASP A 29 13.82 -7.47 -13.10
N GLY A 30 13.04 -7.87 -12.07
CA GLY A 30 13.08 -7.24 -10.75
C GLY A 30 12.54 -5.81 -10.72
N ARG A 31 11.82 -5.39 -11.73
CA ARG A 31 11.20 -4.07 -11.83
C ARG A 31 10.13 -3.91 -10.76
N SER A 32 10.01 -2.70 -10.19
CA SER A 32 8.94 -2.36 -9.25
C SER A 32 7.56 -2.58 -9.88
N ALA A 33 6.64 -3.16 -9.11
CA ALA A 33 5.26 -3.36 -9.56
C ALA A 33 4.59 -2.02 -9.86
N LEU A 34 4.84 -0.99 -9.03
CA LEU A 34 4.30 0.35 -9.22
C LEU A 34 4.78 0.99 -10.53
N ASP A 35 6.09 0.95 -10.81
CA ASP A 35 6.63 1.57 -12.02
C ASP A 35 6.14 0.87 -13.29
N ALA A 36 6.03 -0.46 -13.25
CA ALA A 36 5.48 -1.24 -14.36
C ALA A 36 3.99 -0.97 -14.58
N ALA A 37 3.21 -0.80 -13.50
CA ALA A 37 1.79 -0.47 -13.57
C ALA A 37 1.57 0.95 -14.13
N ILE A 38 2.36 1.94 -13.70
CA ILE A 38 2.30 3.32 -14.23
C ILE A 38 2.58 3.33 -15.73
N GLU A 39 3.65 2.67 -16.18
CA GLU A 39 3.98 2.60 -17.60
C GLU A 39 2.88 1.91 -18.41
N GLY A 40 2.32 0.81 -17.89
CA GLY A 40 1.21 0.11 -18.54
C GLY A 40 -0.06 0.96 -18.63
N ALA A 41 -0.37 1.73 -17.59
CA ALA A 41 -1.52 2.64 -17.57
C ALA A 41 -1.33 3.83 -18.52
N VAL A 42 -0.16 4.47 -18.51
CA VAL A 42 0.19 5.57 -19.42
C VAL A 42 0.14 5.13 -20.88
N SER A 43 0.72 3.97 -21.20
CA SER A 43 0.70 3.40 -22.56
C SER A 43 -0.61 2.75 -22.96
N MET A 44 -1.61 2.70 -22.07
CA MET A 44 -2.89 2.01 -22.29
C MET A 44 -2.74 0.53 -22.65
N THR A 45 -1.67 -0.12 -22.26
CA THR A 45 -1.47 -1.56 -22.42
C THR A 45 -2.03 -2.37 -21.26
N LEU A 46 -2.25 -1.69 -20.13
CA LEU A 46 -2.88 -2.19 -18.92
C LEU A 46 -4.01 -1.25 -18.48
N GLY A 47 -5.01 -1.77 -17.78
CA GLY A 47 -6.19 -1.02 -17.36
C GLY A 47 -6.76 -1.49 -16.02
N ALA A 48 -7.99 -1.06 -15.72
CA ALA A 48 -8.66 -1.37 -14.46
C ALA A 48 -8.71 -2.88 -14.19
N GLY A 49 -8.30 -3.26 -12.98
CA GLY A 49 -8.24 -4.66 -12.55
C GLY A 49 -6.93 -5.38 -12.86
N ASP A 50 -6.00 -4.79 -13.63
CA ASP A 50 -4.66 -5.37 -13.73
C ASP A 50 -3.92 -5.18 -12.40
N LEU A 51 -3.46 -6.29 -11.81
CA LEU A 51 -2.63 -6.34 -10.61
C LEU A 51 -1.24 -6.80 -11.01
N LEU A 52 -0.24 -5.94 -10.77
CA LEU A 52 1.15 -6.29 -10.97
C LEU A 52 1.78 -6.66 -9.62
N TRP A 53 2.68 -7.63 -9.64
CA TRP A 53 3.42 -8.02 -8.45
C TRP A 53 4.84 -8.45 -8.80
N ARG A 54 5.77 -8.22 -7.87
CA ARG A 54 7.16 -8.61 -8.03
C ARG A 54 7.44 -9.90 -7.28
N ASP A 55 8.08 -10.84 -7.95
CA ASP A 55 8.57 -12.08 -7.34
C ASP A 55 9.87 -11.79 -6.58
N ASP A 56 9.74 -11.37 -5.33
CA ASP A 56 10.85 -10.99 -4.46
C ASP A 56 10.63 -11.57 -3.04
N PRO A 57 11.53 -12.40 -2.52
CA PRO A 57 11.33 -13.01 -1.20
C PRO A 57 11.51 -12.02 -0.04
N THR A 58 11.98 -10.79 -0.30
CA THR A 58 12.27 -9.79 0.74
C THR A 58 11.19 -8.73 0.87
N VAL A 59 10.34 -8.56 -0.14
CA VAL A 59 9.30 -7.53 -0.18
C VAL A 59 8.07 -8.02 -0.92
N ALA A 60 6.88 -7.76 -0.39
CA ALA A 60 5.66 -7.78 -1.18
C ALA A 60 5.52 -6.40 -1.85
N ASP A 61 5.69 -6.37 -3.16
CA ASP A 61 5.60 -5.19 -4.01
C ASP A 61 4.46 -5.44 -5.00
N ILE A 62 3.35 -4.73 -4.79
CA ILE A 62 2.07 -4.93 -5.46
C ILE A 62 1.59 -3.59 -6.01
N ALA A 63 1.03 -3.59 -7.20
CA ALA A 63 0.35 -2.43 -7.77
C ALA A 63 -0.96 -2.84 -8.44
N ILE A 64 -2.02 -2.06 -8.19
CA ILE A 64 -3.35 -2.28 -8.77
C ILE A 64 -3.73 -1.04 -9.59
N ILE A 65 -4.12 -1.26 -10.85
CA ILE A 65 -4.60 -0.21 -11.73
C ILE A 65 -6.11 -0.07 -11.58
N LEU A 66 -6.57 1.15 -11.47
CA LEU A 66 -7.97 1.54 -11.34
C LEU A 66 -8.33 2.59 -12.38
N GLU A 67 -9.59 2.61 -12.77
CA GLU A 67 -10.21 3.66 -13.58
C GLU A 67 -11.39 4.22 -12.79
N PRO A 68 -11.16 5.23 -11.91
CA PRO A 68 -12.21 5.76 -11.05
C PRO A 68 -13.26 6.51 -11.87
N ASP A 69 -14.49 6.51 -11.37
CA ASP A 69 -15.62 7.31 -11.88
C ASP A 69 -15.91 8.56 -11.04
N VAL A 70 -15.01 8.87 -10.12
CA VAL A 70 -15.08 10.01 -9.20
C VAL A 70 -13.89 10.95 -9.39
N SER A 71 -14.01 12.20 -8.93
CA SER A 71 -12.92 13.18 -9.01
C SER A 71 -11.65 12.69 -8.27
N LEU A 72 -10.48 13.23 -8.67
CA LEU A 72 -9.21 12.92 -8.01
C LEU A 72 -9.27 13.23 -6.51
N ALA A 73 -9.91 14.33 -6.12
CA ALA A 73 -10.11 14.68 -4.71
C ALA A 73 -10.82 13.55 -3.95
N LYS A 74 -11.86 12.95 -4.54
CA LYS A 74 -12.55 11.80 -3.92
C LYS A 74 -11.75 10.52 -4.03
N ALA A 75 -11.12 10.25 -5.17
CA ALA A 75 -10.32 9.06 -5.40
C ALA A 75 -9.06 9.01 -4.51
N SER A 76 -8.55 10.16 -4.03
CA SER A 76 -7.41 10.19 -3.10
C SER A 76 -7.67 9.42 -1.79
N GLN A 77 -8.93 9.29 -1.38
CA GLN A 77 -9.35 8.48 -0.22
C GLN A 77 -8.98 6.99 -0.34
N LEU A 78 -8.65 6.52 -1.55
CA LEU A 78 -8.12 5.17 -1.77
C LEU A 78 -6.76 4.96 -1.09
N LEU A 79 -6.00 6.02 -0.79
CA LEU A 79 -4.75 5.89 -0.04
C LEU A 79 -4.98 5.39 1.39
N PRO A 80 -5.72 6.10 2.27
CA PRO A 80 -6.02 5.58 3.61
C PRO A 80 -6.88 4.30 3.59
N MET A 81 -7.75 4.13 2.59
CA MET A 81 -8.51 2.89 2.41
C MET A 81 -7.57 1.70 2.17
N THR A 82 -6.58 1.85 1.30
CA THR A 82 -5.59 0.79 1.04
C THR A 82 -4.72 0.51 2.27
N MET A 83 -4.36 1.53 3.05
CA MET A 83 -3.66 1.31 4.33
C MET A 83 -4.48 0.42 5.26
N VAL A 84 -5.79 0.64 5.35
CA VAL A 84 -6.70 -0.21 6.15
C VAL A 84 -6.74 -1.64 5.60
N ALA A 85 -6.86 -1.81 4.28
CA ALA A 85 -6.83 -3.11 3.62
C ALA A 85 -5.52 -3.89 3.90
N VAL A 86 -4.37 -3.20 3.83
CA VAL A 86 -3.06 -3.79 4.18
C VAL A 86 -2.99 -4.15 5.66
N GLY A 87 -3.52 -3.30 6.55
CA GLY A 87 -3.57 -3.57 7.97
C GLY A 87 -4.39 -4.83 8.30
N ASP A 88 -5.53 -5.02 7.64
CA ASP A 88 -6.36 -6.22 7.79
C ASP A 88 -5.70 -7.46 7.17
N CYS A 89 -5.03 -7.30 6.02
CA CYS A 89 -4.22 -8.34 5.40
C CYS A 89 -3.14 -8.86 6.38
N VAL A 90 -2.35 -7.95 6.95
CA VAL A 90 -1.32 -8.30 7.93
C VAL A 90 -1.94 -8.96 9.15
N GLY A 91 -3.00 -8.37 9.72
CA GLY A 91 -3.68 -8.94 10.89
C GLY A 91 -4.28 -10.33 10.67
N ALA A 92 -4.66 -10.68 9.43
CA ALA A 92 -5.18 -12.00 9.08
C ALA A 92 -4.08 -13.06 8.93
N LEU A 93 -2.86 -12.65 8.59
CA LEU A 93 -1.74 -13.55 8.30
C LEU A 93 -0.72 -13.66 9.43
N THR A 94 -0.81 -12.79 10.44
CA THR A 94 0.17 -12.73 11.51
C THR A 94 -0.43 -13.11 12.87
N PRO A 95 0.40 -13.52 13.84
CA PRO A 95 -0.06 -13.77 15.20
C PRO A 95 -0.68 -12.52 15.85
N PRO A 96 -1.62 -12.68 16.81
CA PRO A 96 -2.37 -11.55 17.41
C PRO A 96 -1.51 -10.48 18.13
N GLN A 97 -0.27 -10.81 18.49
CA GLN A 97 0.67 -9.89 19.11
C GLN A 97 1.34 -8.91 18.14
N VAL A 98 1.18 -9.12 16.83
CA VAL A 98 1.72 -8.23 15.79
C VAL A 98 0.78 -7.04 15.64
N GLY A 99 1.19 -5.90 16.18
CA GLY A 99 0.42 -4.66 16.10
C GLY A 99 0.68 -3.92 14.80
N VAL A 100 -0.38 -3.48 14.12
CA VAL A 100 -0.28 -2.66 12.90
C VAL A 100 -0.76 -1.25 13.20
N LEU A 101 0.06 -0.24 12.90
CA LEU A 101 -0.27 1.17 13.01
C LEU A 101 -0.08 1.87 11.66
N PHE A 102 -0.78 3.00 11.51
CA PHE A 102 -0.71 3.83 10.31
C PHE A 102 -0.10 5.18 10.65
N ARG A 103 1.06 5.50 10.07
CA ARG A 103 1.67 6.82 10.18
C ARG A 103 1.41 7.59 8.89
N TRP A 104 0.76 8.73 9.04
CA TRP A 104 0.54 9.65 7.94
C TRP A 104 1.85 10.03 7.22
N PRO A 105 1.86 10.15 5.89
CA PRO A 105 0.68 10.01 5.01
C PRO A 105 0.41 8.58 4.54
N CYS A 106 1.41 7.70 4.53
CA CYS A 106 1.35 6.47 3.74
C CYS A 106 2.09 5.28 4.38
N HIS A 107 2.64 5.42 5.59
CA HIS A 107 3.49 4.40 6.18
C HIS A 107 2.70 3.37 6.98
N ILE A 108 3.05 2.11 6.78
CA ILE A 108 2.59 0.97 7.57
C ILE A 108 3.68 0.66 8.59
N LEU A 109 3.31 0.71 9.86
CA LEU A 109 4.20 0.32 10.96
C LEU A 109 3.76 -1.02 11.52
N ILE A 110 4.74 -1.84 11.87
CA ILE A 110 4.54 -3.09 12.60
C ILE A 110 5.29 -2.96 13.92
N ASN A 111 4.59 -3.15 15.04
CA ASN A 111 5.12 -2.94 16.39
C ASN A 111 5.85 -1.58 16.54
N ALA A 112 5.27 -0.53 15.94
CA ALA A 112 5.74 0.85 15.90
C ALA A 112 6.99 1.14 15.03
N ALA A 113 7.57 0.15 14.35
CA ALA A 113 8.66 0.33 13.40
C ALA A 113 8.14 0.28 11.94
N ALA A 114 8.75 1.05 11.04
CA ALA A 114 8.32 1.14 9.65
C ALA A 114 8.59 -0.18 8.90
N ALA A 115 7.53 -0.80 8.41
CA ALA A 115 7.59 -2.06 7.67
C ALA A 115 7.14 -1.93 6.21
N GLY A 116 6.44 -0.86 5.87
CA GLY A 116 5.94 -0.69 4.51
C GLY A 116 5.31 0.66 4.24
N ARG A 117 4.78 0.80 3.05
CA ARG A 117 4.08 2.02 2.60
C ARG A 117 3.06 1.73 1.52
N VAL A 118 2.09 2.63 1.41
CA VAL A 118 1.12 2.69 0.32
C VAL A 118 1.41 3.93 -0.51
N ARG A 119 1.31 3.86 -1.83
CA ARG A 119 1.45 5.01 -2.74
C ARG A 119 0.23 5.10 -3.64
N LEU A 120 -0.13 6.32 -4.00
CA LEU A 120 -1.19 6.62 -4.94
C LEU A 120 -0.62 7.49 -6.06
N VAL A 121 -0.78 7.05 -7.32
CA VAL A 121 -0.29 7.75 -8.50
C VAL A 121 -1.46 7.96 -9.46
N ALA A 122 -1.61 9.17 -9.98
CA ALA A 122 -2.71 9.54 -10.86
C ALA A 122 -2.22 10.18 -12.17
N GLY A 123 -2.99 9.99 -13.24
CA GLY A 123 -2.75 10.57 -14.56
C GLY A 123 -3.17 12.04 -14.70
N THR A 124 -3.58 12.67 -13.61
CA THR A 124 -3.95 14.10 -13.57
C THR A 124 -3.65 14.69 -12.21
N GLY A 125 -3.31 15.97 -12.16
CA GLY A 125 -3.17 16.75 -10.93
C GLY A 125 -4.37 17.65 -10.61
N ASP A 126 -5.39 17.70 -11.48
CA ASP A 126 -6.60 18.50 -11.22
C ASP A 126 -7.51 17.79 -10.21
N PRO A 127 -7.73 18.36 -9.01
CA PRO A 127 -8.57 17.76 -7.97
C PRO A 127 -10.02 17.50 -8.41
N SER A 128 -10.53 18.29 -9.35
CA SER A 128 -11.90 18.21 -9.85
C SER A 128 -12.07 17.23 -11.02
N ALA A 129 -10.98 16.88 -11.70
CA ALA A 129 -10.99 15.96 -12.81
C ALA A 129 -11.18 14.51 -12.34
N VAL A 130 -11.85 13.71 -13.15
CA VAL A 130 -11.89 12.25 -13.01
C VAL A 130 -10.63 11.69 -13.69
N PRO A 131 -9.72 11.04 -12.92
CA PRO A 131 -8.51 10.48 -13.51
C PRO A 131 -8.85 9.37 -14.52
N ARG A 132 -8.22 9.38 -15.68
CA ARG A 132 -8.37 8.28 -16.64
C ARG A 132 -7.82 6.97 -16.09
N TRP A 133 -6.78 7.06 -15.29
CA TRP A 133 -6.21 5.94 -14.55
C TRP A 133 -5.66 6.41 -13.20
N LEU A 134 -5.61 5.49 -12.28
CA LEU A 134 -5.03 5.65 -10.96
C LEU A 134 -4.36 4.35 -10.56
N VAL A 135 -3.15 4.42 -10.01
CA VAL A 135 -2.39 3.25 -9.56
C VAL A 135 -2.21 3.31 -8.06
N VAL A 136 -2.62 2.26 -7.37
CA VAL A 136 -2.34 2.03 -5.96
C VAL A 136 -1.15 1.09 -5.85
N GLY A 137 -0.07 1.53 -5.22
CA GLY A 137 1.11 0.71 -4.93
C GLY A 137 1.21 0.35 -3.45
N VAL A 138 1.56 -0.88 -3.14
CA VAL A 138 1.81 -1.39 -1.79
C VAL A 138 3.20 -2.00 -1.75
N GLU A 139 4.03 -1.54 -0.84
CA GLU A 139 5.30 -2.16 -0.49
C GLU A 139 5.26 -2.59 0.97
N LEU A 140 5.51 -3.87 1.25
CA LEU A 140 5.57 -4.39 2.61
C LEU A 140 6.81 -5.28 2.75
N ARG A 141 7.68 -4.96 3.70
CA ARG A 141 8.95 -5.65 3.91
C ARG A 141 8.71 -7.00 4.57
N LEU A 142 9.05 -8.07 3.86
CA LEU A 142 8.98 -9.45 4.35
C LEU A 142 10.20 -9.81 5.16
N ARG A 143 11.40 -9.50 4.65
CA ARG A 143 12.68 -9.79 5.25
C ARG A 143 13.65 -8.65 5.01
N HIS A 144 14.68 -8.52 5.83
CA HIS A 144 15.78 -7.62 5.51
C HIS A 144 16.54 -8.09 4.28
N GLN A 145 17.02 -7.12 3.50
CA GLN A 145 17.96 -7.41 2.42
C GLN A 145 19.31 -7.83 2.98
N ALA A 146 20.01 -8.73 2.30
CA ALA A 146 21.35 -9.15 2.68
C ALA A 146 22.30 -7.96 2.80
N GLY A 147 22.97 -7.82 3.94
CA GLY A 147 23.86 -6.68 4.24
C GLY A 147 23.21 -5.52 5.00
N ALA A 148 21.92 -5.60 5.33
CA ALA A 148 21.31 -4.68 6.28
C ALA A 148 21.91 -4.84 7.70
N LEU A 149 21.68 -3.86 8.56
CA LEU A 149 22.07 -3.94 9.97
C LEU A 149 21.45 -5.19 10.61
N GLU A 150 22.18 -5.78 11.58
CA GLU A 150 21.66 -6.93 12.33
C GLU A 150 20.30 -6.61 12.99
N PRO A 151 19.39 -7.60 13.10
CA PRO A 151 18.10 -7.43 13.76
C PRO A 151 18.23 -6.75 15.11
N GLY A 152 17.38 -5.74 15.37
CA GLY A 152 17.37 -4.96 16.61
C GLY A 152 18.34 -3.77 16.67
N HIS A 153 19.19 -3.55 15.66
CA HIS A 153 20.03 -2.36 15.57
C HIS A 153 19.32 -1.20 14.86
N ASP A 154 18.37 -1.48 13.98
CA ASP A 154 17.50 -0.48 13.38
C ASP A 154 16.15 -0.47 14.12
N ARG A 155 15.93 0.55 14.96
CA ARG A 155 14.68 0.71 15.71
C ARG A 155 13.59 1.43 14.92
N GLU A 156 13.96 2.01 13.80
CA GLU A 156 13.02 2.77 12.96
C GLU A 156 12.36 1.88 11.89
N HIS A 157 13.01 0.79 11.53
CA HIS A 157 12.54 -0.12 10.49
C HIS A 157 12.50 -1.56 10.99
N THR A 158 11.52 -2.31 10.47
CA THR A 158 11.36 -3.75 10.72
C THR A 158 10.89 -4.48 9.47
N SER A 159 10.80 -5.80 9.57
CA SER A 159 10.22 -6.69 8.57
C SER A 159 9.28 -7.68 9.24
N LEU A 160 8.37 -8.29 8.48
CA LEU A 160 7.45 -9.30 9.01
C LEU A 160 8.21 -10.51 9.63
N ALA A 161 9.33 -10.90 9.04
CA ALA A 161 10.15 -11.99 9.58
C ALA A 161 10.73 -11.66 10.95
N GLU A 162 11.19 -10.41 11.19
CA GLU A 162 11.70 -10.00 12.51
C GLU A 162 10.60 -9.98 13.57
N GLU A 163 9.36 -9.79 13.16
CA GLU A 163 8.19 -9.79 14.03
C GLU A 163 7.57 -11.20 14.21
N GLY A 164 8.31 -12.23 13.87
CA GLY A 164 7.94 -13.62 14.10
C GLY A 164 7.10 -14.26 12.97
N CYS A 165 7.11 -13.68 11.77
CA CYS A 165 6.39 -14.18 10.61
C CYS A 165 7.36 -14.70 9.52
N GLU A 166 8.36 -15.49 9.91
CA GLU A 166 9.44 -15.96 9.01
C GLU A 166 8.93 -16.85 7.88
N GLU A 167 7.85 -17.59 8.09
CA GLU A 167 7.28 -18.51 7.10
C GLU A 167 6.39 -17.82 6.07
N LEU A 168 6.00 -16.56 6.32
CA LEU A 168 5.12 -15.82 5.43
C LEU A 168 5.80 -15.55 4.08
N THR A 169 5.06 -15.83 3.02
CA THR A 169 5.52 -15.69 1.64
C THR A 169 4.97 -14.45 0.97
N ASN A 170 5.66 -14.00 -0.07
CA ASN A 170 5.19 -12.92 -0.95
C ASN A 170 3.82 -13.26 -1.58
N ILE A 171 3.65 -14.49 -2.05
CA ILE A 171 2.39 -14.95 -2.70
C ILE A 171 1.20 -14.84 -1.73
N GLU A 172 1.34 -15.30 -0.49
CA GLU A 172 0.29 -15.20 0.52
C GLU A 172 -0.10 -13.73 0.80
N LEU A 173 0.88 -12.82 0.82
CA LEU A 173 0.61 -11.39 0.95
C LEU A 173 -0.13 -10.82 -0.27
N VAL A 174 0.30 -11.17 -1.49
CA VAL A 174 -0.37 -10.71 -2.72
C VAL A 174 -1.83 -11.17 -2.73
N GLU A 175 -2.09 -12.44 -2.44
CA GLU A 175 -3.44 -13.00 -2.37
C GLU A 175 -4.31 -12.35 -1.28
N SER A 176 -3.78 -12.21 -0.08
CA SER A 176 -4.51 -11.63 1.04
C SER A 176 -4.75 -10.13 0.84
N CYS A 177 -3.73 -9.36 0.44
CA CYS A 177 -3.87 -7.95 0.15
C CYS A 177 -4.90 -7.68 -0.95
N SER A 178 -4.91 -8.49 -2.03
CA SER A 178 -5.88 -8.34 -3.11
C SER A 178 -7.32 -8.55 -2.66
N ARG A 179 -7.57 -9.54 -1.80
CA ARG A 179 -8.90 -9.81 -1.23
C ARG A 179 -9.37 -8.70 -0.30
N HIS A 180 -8.51 -8.24 0.61
CA HIS A 180 -8.84 -7.17 1.54
C HIS A 180 -9.00 -5.82 0.82
N PHE A 181 -8.18 -5.56 -0.20
CA PHE A 181 -8.32 -4.36 -1.03
C PHE A 181 -9.70 -4.29 -1.68
N LEU A 182 -10.16 -5.35 -2.37
CA LEU A 182 -11.49 -5.36 -2.98
C LEU A 182 -12.61 -5.27 -1.95
N THR A 183 -12.45 -5.90 -0.77
CA THR A 183 -13.42 -5.79 0.31
C THR A 183 -13.59 -4.34 0.76
N TRP A 184 -12.47 -3.63 1.01
CA TRP A 184 -12.51 -2.24 1.43
C TRP A 184 -12.91 -1.28 0.32
N LEU A 185 -12.57 -1.59 -0.94
CA LEU A 185 -13.04 -0.84 -2.10
C LEU A 185 -14.58 -0.88 -2.19
N ASN A 186 -15.19 -2.05 -2.03
CA ASN A 186 -16.65 -2.18 -2.00
C ASN A 186 -17.26 -1.42 -0.82
N ILE A 187 -16.70 -1.53 0.39
CA ILE A 187 -17.18 -0.79 1.57
C ILE A 187 -17.11 0.72 1.32
N TRP A 188 -16.00 1.21 0.74
CA TRP A 188 -15.83 2.63 0.42
C TRP A 188 -16.84 3.11 -0.63
N GLN A 189 -17.14 2.28 -1.64
CA GLN A 189 -18.12 2.61 -2.68
C GLN A 189 -19.56 2.62 -2.13
N ASP A 190 -19.92 1.65 -1.29
CA ASP A 190 -21.29 1.49 -0.79
C ASP A 190 -21.59 2.39 0.42
N ASP A 191 -20.69 2.44 1.39
CA ASP A 191 -20.88 3.12 2.70
C ASP A 191 -20.17 4.48 2.77
N GLY A 192 -19.33 4.82 1.80
CA GLY A 192 -18.52 6.02 1.78
C GLY A 192 -17.30 5.94 2.70
N PHE A 193 -16.69 7.10 2.97
CA PHE A 193 -15.39 7.20 3.65
C PHE A 193 -15.44 6.92 5.16
N ARG A 194 -16.62 6.99 5.79
CA ARG A 194 -16.74 6.89 7.26
C ARG A 194 -16.16 5.60 7.83
N SER A 195 -16.48 4.46 7.20
CA SER A 195 -15.97 3.15 7.65
C SER A 195 -14.45 3.06 7.53
N VAL A 196 -13.89 3.64 6.48
CA VAL A 196 -12.43 3.77 6.27
C VAL A 196 -11.82 4.64 7.35
N HIS A 197 -12.39 5.84 7.60
CA HIS A 197 -11.95 6.78 8.63
C HIS A 197 -11.87 6.10 10.01
N ASP A 198 -12.95 5.44 10.43
CA ASP A 198 -13.02 4.82 11.76
C ASP A 198 -11.96 3.70 11.91
N SER A 199 -11.79 2.88 10.87
CA SER A 199 -10.80 1.80 10.86
C SER A 199 -9.36 2.32 10.80
N TRP A 200 -9.12 3.38 10.02
CA TRP A 200 -7.82 4.04 9.96
C TRP A 200 -7.48 4.69 11.30
N LEU A 201 -8.41 5.44 11.88
CA LEU A 201 -8.21 6.14 13.15
C LEU A 201 -7.90 5.18 14.29
N ASN A 202 -8.51 4.00 14.32
CA ASN A 202 -8.25 2.99 15.35
C ASN A 202 -6.79 2.50 15.35
N ARG A 203 -6.11 2.60 14.22
CA ARG A 203 -4.70 2.21 14.03
C ARG A 203 -3.77 3.41 13.79
N ALA A 204 -4.27 4.65 13.92
CA ALA A 204 -3.45 5.84 13.67
C ALA A 204 -2.34 5.98 14.69
N ASP A 205 -1.09 6.09 14.23
CA ASP A 205 0.04 6.51 15.04
C ASP A 205 -0.13 7.98 15.46
N GLY A 206 0.36 8.34 16.64
CA GLY A 206 0.27 9.71 17.13
C GLY A 206 -1.04 10.12 17.81
N ARG A 207 -1.95 9.17 18.09
CA ARG A 207 -3.19 9.45 18.84
C ARG A 207 -2.98 9.66 20.34
N GLN A 208 -2.09 8.88 20.92
CA GLN A 208 -1.83 8.90 22.38
C GLN A 208 -0.64 9.81 22.72
N GLU A 209 0.36 9.83 21.86
CA GLU A 209 1.57 10.61 22.02
C GLU A 209 1.77 11.52 20.80
N ALA A 210 2.32 12.71 21.03
CA ALA A 210 2.61 13.63 19.94
C ALA A 210 3.77 13.11 19.10
N ILE A 211 3.61 13.10 17.79
CA ILE A 211 4.59 12.64 16.82
C ILE A 211 5.02 13.76 15.87
N ALA A 212 6.17 13.61 15.26
CA ALA A 212 6.56 14.43 14.11
C ALA A 212 5.72 14.05 12.89
N VAL A 213 5.15 15.05 12.24
CA VAL A 213 4.42 14.90 10.96
C VAL A 213 5.12 15.77 9.93
N GLU A 214 5.35 15.21 8.74
CA GLU A 214 6.01 15.94 7.66
C GLU A 214 5.31 17.27 7.36
N GLY A 215 6.10 18.34 7.19
CA GLY A 215 5.58 19.69 6.97
C GLY A 215 4.99 20.37 8.20
N ILE A 216 5.18 19.82 9.41
CA ILE A 216 4.82 20.46 10.69
C ILE A 216 6.07 20.58 11.55
N GLU A 217 6.39 21.83 11.99
CA GLU A 217 7.63 22.11 12.71
C GLU A 217 7.72 21.47 14.09
N HIS A 218 6.58 21.22 14.74
CA HIS A 218 6.52 20.72 16.11
C HIS A 218 5.71 19.42 16.19
N PRO A 219 6.03 18.53 17.14
CA PRO A 219 5.23 17.33 17.37
C PRO A 219 3.76 17.66 17.66
N VAL A 220 2.87 16.91 17.03
CA VAL A 220 1.42 17.09 17.08
C VAL A 220 0.71 15.78 17.42
N THR A 221 -0.50 15.87 17.95
CA THR A 221 -1.37 14.72 18.20
C THR A 221 -2.33 14.56 17.03
N VAL A 222 -2.44 13.36 16.52
CA VAL A 222 -3.40 13.01 15.46
C VAL A 222 -4.79 12.90 16.07
N THR A 223 -5.76 13.65 15.51
CA THR A 223 -7.16 13.65 15.97
C THR A 223 -8.09 12.90 15.03
N GLY A 224 -7.69 12.68 13.78
CA GLY A 224 -8.45 11.92 12.79
C GLY A 224 -8.16 12.35 11.36
N LEU A 225 -9.05 11.94 10.48
CA LEU A 225 -9.15 12.44 9.12
C LEU A 225 -10.47 13.23 8.99
N ASP A 226 -10.55 14.21 8.13
CA ASP A 226 -11.83 14.83 7.78
C ASP A 226 -12.60 13.99 6.74
N GLU A 227 -13.73 14.52 6.26
CA GLU A 227 -14.59 13.83 5.27
C GLU A 227 -13.94 13.64 3.90
N ASP A 228 -12.91 14.45 3.60
CA ASP A 228 -12.12 14.34 2.37
C ASP A 228 -10.88 13.47 2.55
N GLY A 229 -10.60 12.99 3.78
CA GLY A 229 -9.44 12.17 4.10
C GLY A 229 -8.20 12.98 4.49
N ASN A 230 -8.30 14.30 4.65
CA ASN A 230 -7.20 15.15 5.11
C ASN A 230 -6.89 14.87 6.58
N LEU A 231 -5.60 14.87 6.94
CA LEU A 231 -5.18 14.65 8.32
C LEU A 231 -5.53 15.85 9.21
N LEU A 232 -6.19 15.58 10.33
CA LEU A 232 -6.46 16.53 11.38
C LEU A 232 -5.48 16.32 12.55
N VAL A 233 -4.76 17.37 12.92
CA VAL A 233 -3.80 17.32 14.02
C VAL A 233 -4.01 18.48 14.97
N LYS A 234 -3.58 18.27 16.24
CA LYS A 234 -3.66 19.24 17.30
C LYS A 234 -2.28 19.46 17.91
N ASP A 235 -1.85 20.71 18.02
CA ASP A 235 -0.61 21.08 18.67
C ASP A 235 -0.73 21.17 20.20
N ARG A 236 0.38 21.47 20.88
CA ARG A 236 0.40 21.62 22.37
C ARG A 236 -0.41 22.80 22.88
N SER A 237 -0.68 23.81 22.04
CA SER A 237 -1.54 24.95 22.39
C SER A 237 -3.02 24.65 22.30
N GLY A 238 -3.35 23.51 21.66
CA GLY A 238 -4.73 23.11 21.34
C GLY A 238 -5.21 23.59 19.98
N ALA A 239 -4.35 24.26 19.19
CA ALA A 239 -4.71 24.67 17.84
C ALA A 239 -4.77 23.45 16.92
N VAL A 240 -5.82 23.40 16.09
CA VAL A 240 -6.04 22.35 15.10
C VAL A 240 -5.56 22.83 13.75
N SER A 241 -4.84 21.98 13.04
CA SER A 241 -4.42 22.21 11.65
C SER A 241 -4.70 20.98 10.79
N THR A 242 -4.77 21.20 9.48
CA THR A 242 -5.11 20.16 8.49
C THR A 242 -3.93 19.97 7.54
N ARG A 243 -3.71 18.73 7.09
CA ARG A 243 -2.78 18.38 6.01
C ARG A 243 -3.56 17.72 4.87
N ALA A 244 -3.45 18.29 3.69
CA ALA A 244 -4.22 17.82 2.55
C ALA A 244 -3.74 16.45 2.07
N LEU A 245 -4.69 15.54 1.84
CA LEU A 245 -4.42 14.22 1.30
C LEU A 245 -3.91 14.28 -0.14
N LEU A 246 -4.38 15.26 -0.90
CA LEU A 246 -3.95 15.48 -2.28
C LEU A 246 -2.46 15.82 -2.43
N ASP A 247 -1.85 16.44 -1.40
CA ASP A 247 -0.43 16.82 -1.44
C ASP A 247 0.51 15.59 -1.48
N VAL A 248 -0.01 14.39 -1.16
CA VAL A 248 0.76 13.15 -1.15
C VAL A 248 0.46 12.23 -2.34
N VAL A 249 -0.48 12.62 -3.19
CA VAL A 249 -0.74 11.92 -4.47
C VAL A 249 0.35 12.28 -5.46
N THR A 250 1.02 11.27 -6.00
CA THR A 250 1.99 11.49 -7.07
C THR A 250 1.25 11.68 -8.39
N VAL A 251 1.63 12.70 -9.16
CA VAL A 251 1.04 12.97 -10.47
C VAL A 251 2.04 12.64 -11.57
N VAL A 252 1.58 11.88 -12.56
CA VAL A 252 2.33 11.61 -13.79
C VAL A 252 1.47 12.09 -14.96
N ASP A 253 1.86 13.22 -15.57
CA ASP A 253 1.10 13.79 -16.68
C ASP A 253 1.16 12.89 -17.91
N ASP A 254 0.01 12.57 -18.47
CA ASP A 254 -0.15 11.80 -19.72
C ASP A 254 0.47 12.51 -20.96
N ASN A 255 0.84 13.79 -20.82
CA ASN A 255 1.33 14.64 -21.93
C ASN A 255 2.84 14.58 -22.18
N SER A 256 3.61 13.73 -21.52
CA SER A 256 5.08 13.67 -21.70
C SER A 256 5.56 12.78 -22.84
N SER A 257 4.68 12.39 -23.77
CA SER A 257 5.02 11.64 -25.00
C SER A 257 4.54 12.41 -26.23
N SER A 258 5.30 13.41 -26.63
CA SER A 258 5.20 14.03 -27.97
C SER A 258 6.59 14.08 -28.59
#